data_cd4e73057d91665ae7dd1ecb7a3df2b6
#
_entry.id   cd4e73057d91665ae7dd1ecb7a3df2b6
#
_cell.length_a   1.000
_cell.length_b   1.000
_cell.length_c   1.000
_cell.angle_alpha   90.00
_cell.angle_beta   90.00
_cell.angle_gamma   90.00
#
_symmetry.space_group_name_H-M   'P 1'
#
loop_
_entity.id
_entity.type
_entity.pdbx_description
1 polymer ?
#
loop_
_entity_poly.entity_id
_entity_poly.type
_entity_poly.pdbx_seq_one_letter_code
_entity_poly.pdbx_strand_id
1 'polypeptide(L)'
;MENNSLMKAFHLAFLYVDTYTFNKDWKFQEEKVPYSMIRFIVEGNAKFIIDDNVYDVGKNDIIYIPESCNLQCMSVSNHFSFISIRFTASYSIHVLKIWSEIMDFDTQIKCEDKFIIDCFYSMIKEKNANRLGTSFVLRGYLEIIVGYLINISKEKGESRTCKIQYYNREIDSRVQAIVNDMINNPFREFSTEFYCRLSDISEASFRRLFKKHTGKSPNKFFMEIKMTVAARRILDTDDRISEVCRHVGIEDANYFTKIFKKYFRVSPHIYRKISRG
;
A
#
# COMPACT_ATOMS: atom_id res chain seq x y z
N MET A 1 2.41 -15.09 -21.89
CA MET A 1 2.89 -13.68 -21.88
C MET A 1 1.83 -12.64 -21.50
N GLU A 2 0.58 -13.02 -21.23
CA GLU A 2 -0.54 -12.07 -20.94
C GLU A 2 -0.67 -11.58 -19.50
N ASN A 3 -0.02 -12.23 -18.53
CA ASN A 3 -0.09 -11.86 -17.10
C ASN A 3 0.69 -10.58 -16.73
N ASN A 4 1.37 -9.95 -17.68
CA ASN A 4 2.30 -8.86 -17.40
C ASN A 4 1.65 -7.44 -17.40
N SER A 5 0.43 -7.30 -17.94
CA SER A 5 -0.24 -5.99 -18.00
C SER A 5 -0.82 -5.56 -16.65
N LEU A 6 -1.32 -6.52 -15.87
CA LEU A 6 -1.82 -6.28 -14.51
C LEU A 6 -0.70 -5.81 -13.58
N MET A 7 0.46 -6.47 -13.62
CA MET A 7 1.61 -6.11 -12.79
C MET A 7 2.17 -4.72 -13.12
N LYS A 8 2.11 -4.29 -14.39
CA LYS A 8 2.56 -2.95 -14.81
C LYS A 8 1.69 -1.80 -14.29
N ALA A 9 0.47 -2.10 -13.89
CA ALA A 9 -0.47 -1.10 -13.39
C ALA A 9 -0.41 -0.90 -11.88
N PHE A 10 0.39 -1.68 -11.15
CA PHE A 10 0.61 -1.48 -9.71
C PHE A 10 1.64 -0.39 -9.45
N HIS A 11 1.28 0.50 -8.55
CA HIS A 11 2.19 1.50 -8.02
C HIS A 11 2.39 1.27 -6.53
N LEU A 12 3.64 0.99 -6.15
CA LEU A 12 4.06 0.92 -4.76
C LEU A 12 4.54 2.29 -4.33
N ALA A 13 3.87 2.90 -3.35
CA ALA A 13 4.34 4.11 -2.72
C ALA A 13 5.08 3.74 -1.43
N PHE A 14 6.40 3.80 -1.48
CA PHE A 14 7.25 3.66 -0.30
C PHE A 14 6.93 4.79 0.68
N LEU A 15 6.74 4.45 1.96
CA LEU A 15 6.47 5.40 3.03
C LEU A 15 7.67 5.54 3.96
N TYR A 16 8.16 4.42 4.48
CA TYR A 16 9.18 4.45 5.52
C TYR A 16 9.88 3.10 5.68
N VAL A 17 11.13 3.12 6.12
CA VAL A 17 11.86 1.93 6.56
C VAL A 17 12.68 2.25 7.80
N ASP A 18 12.67 1.34 8.78
CA ASP A 18 13.56 1.43 9.94
C ASP A 18 13.82 0.07 10.58
N THR A 19 14.87 0.04 11.41
CA THR A 19 15.19 -1.09 12.29
C THR A 19 14.62 -0.83 13.67
N TYR A 20 13.95 -1.82 14.20
CA TYR A 20 13.35 -1.79 15.55
C TYR A 20 13.96 -2.91 16.39
N THR A 21 14.30 -2.59 17.63
CA THR A 21 14.88 -3.54 18.59
C THR A 21 14.15 -3.45 19.91
N PHE A 22 13.77 -4.60 20.46
CA PHE A 22 12.94 -4.69 21.65
C PHE A 22 13.42 -5.80 22.57
N ASN A 23 13.05 -5.70 23.84
CA ASN A 23 13.24 -6.70 24.87
C ASN A 23 12.03 -7.64 24.97
N LYS A 24 12.12 -8.68 25.83
CA LYS A 24 11.11 -9.73 26.00
C LYS A 24 9.70 -9.25 26.33
N ASP A 25 9.56 -8.11 27.02
CA ASP A 25 8.26 -7.60 27.46
C ASP A 25 7.56 -6.73 26.41
N TRP A 26 8.17 -6.60 25.21
CA TRP A 26 7.58 -5.80 24.17
C TRP A 26 6.27 -6.41 23.68
N LYS A 27 5.23 -5.57 23.70
CA LYS A 27 3.93 -5.82 23.11
C LYS A 27 3.52 -4.62 22.27
N PHE A 28 2.89 -4.90 21.16
CA PHE A 28 2.36 -3.89 20.26
C PHE A 28 0.98 -4.32 19.79
N GLN A 29 0.04 -3.39 19.75
CA GLN A 29 -1.29 -3.60 19.21
C GLN A 29 -1.72 -2.40 18.41
N GLU A 30 -2.26 -2.64 17.23
CA GLU A 30 -2.81 -1.61 16.34
C GLU A 30 -4.05 -2.17 15.63
N GLU A 31 -5.18 -1.47 15.76
CA GLU A 31 -6.39 -1.80 15.04
C GLU A 31 -6.42 -1.05 13.70
N LYS A 32 -6.74 -1.77 12.62
CA LYS A 32 -6.85 -1.21 11.26
C LYS A 32 -5.59 -0.48 10.84
N VAL A 33 -4.49 -1.21 10.77
CA VAL A 33 -3.19 -0.70 10.30
C VAL A 33 -3.37 0.16 9.04
N PRO A 34 -2.86 1.42 9.01
CA PRO A 34 -3.20 2.36 7.95
C PRO A 34 -2.39 2.18 6.65
N TYR A 35 -1.46 1.23 6.59
CA TYR A 35 -0.58 0.93 5.45
C TYR A 35 -0.18 -0.54 5.45
N SER A 36 0.28 -1.05 4.34
CA SER A 36 0.92 -2.36 4.28
C SER A 36 2.32 -2.33 4.87
N MET A 37 2.74 -3.41 5.52
CA MET A 37 4.10 -3.56 6.03
C MET A 37 4.73 -4.88 5.57
N ILE A 38 6.03 -4.83 5.33
CA ILE A 38 6.89 -6.02 5.22
C ILE A 38 7.91 -5.92 6.35
N ARG A 39 7.95 -6.92 7.23
CA ARG A 39 8.94 -7.00 8.31
C ARG A 39 9.88 -8.16 8.06
N PHE A 40 11.17 -7.87 8.05
CA PHE A 40 12.23 -8.88 7.99
C PHE A 40 12.80 -9.07 9.40
N ILE A 41 12.74 -10.29 9.93
CA ILE A 41 13.21 -10.61 11.26
C ILE A 41 14.72 -10.80 11.24
N VAL A 42 15.42 -9.88 11.90
CA VAL A 42 16.89 -9.86 11.97
C VAL A 42 17.38 -10.83 13.04
N GLU A 43 16.74 -10.80 14.21
CA GLU A 43 17.16 -11.58 15.37
C GLU A 43 16.00 -11.85 16.32
N GLY A 44 16.06 -12.98 17.04
CA GLY A 44 15.10 -13.37 18.05
C GLY A 44 13.82 -13.97 17.48
N ASN A 45 12.85 -14.22 18.37
CA ASN A 45 11.56 -14.80 18.06
C ASN A 45 10.44 -13.94 18.63
N ALA A 46 9.33 -13.88 17.91
CA ALA A 46 8.14 -13.17 18.32
C ALA A 46 6.88 -13.86 17.80
N LYS A 47 5.76 -13.53 18.39
CA LYS A 47 4.43 -13.94 17.94
C LYS A 47 3.72 -12.75 17.35
N PHE A 48 3.21 -12.91 16.13
CA PHE A 48 2.38 -11.95 15.42
C PHE A 48 0.98 -12.51 15.28
N ILE A 49 -0.03 -11.70 15.56
CA ILE A 49 -1.43 -12.03 15.33
C ILE A 49 -1.93 -10.99 14.33
N ILE A 50 -2.29 -11.46 13.13
CA ILE A 50 -2.80 -10.64 12.04
C ILE A 50 -4.25 -11.07 11.82
N ASP A 51 -5.17 -10.17 12.13
CA ASP A 51 -6.58 -10.50 12.34
C ASP A 51 -6.69 -11.66 13.36
N ASP A 52 -7.20 -12.84 12.99
CA ASP A 52 -7.33 -13.97 13.89
C ASP A 52 -6.23 -15.04 13.68
N ASN A 53 -5.29 -14.81 12.78
CA ASN A 53 -4.25 -15.76 12.44
C ASN A 53 -2.96 -15.51 13.23
N VAL A 54 -2.39 -16.57 13.80
CA VAL A 54 -1.19 -16.52 14.62
C VAL A 54 0.03 -16.99 13.81
N TYR A 55 1.11 -16.22 13.88
CA TYR A 55 2.38 -16.49 13.20
C TYR A 55 3.51 -16.44 14.23
N ASP A 56 4.23 -17.53 14.38
CA ASP A 56 5.47 -17.60 15.15
C ASP A 56 6.63 -17.29 14.20
N VAL A 57 7.30 -16.14 14.43
CA VAL A 57 8.35 -15.65 13.55
C VAL A 57 9.72 -15.72 14.21
N GLY A 58 10.75 -16.01 13.43
CA GLY A 58 12.14 -16.07 13.86
C GLY A 58 13.09 -15.46 12.83
N LYS A 59 14.39 -15.52 13.13
CA LYS A 59 15.44 -14.97 12.26
C LYS A 59 15.25 -15.39 10.80
N ASN A 60 15.42 -14.44 9.88
CA ASN A 60 15.25 -14.57 8.43
C ASN A 60 13.80 -14.83 7.97
N ASP A 61 12.79 -14.71 8.82
CA ASP A 61 11.42 -14.68 8.36
C ASP A 61 11.09 -13.30 7.80
N ILE A 62 10.35 -13.30 6.70
CA ILE A 62 9.65 -12.12 6.18
C ILE A 62 8.18 -12.31 6.49
N ILE A 63 7.56 -11.32 7.14
CA ILE A 63 6.14 -11.31 7.42
C ILE A 63 5.49 -10.12 6.73
N TYR A 64 4.44 -10.40 5.95
CA TYR A 64 3.61 -9.40 5.31
C TYR A 64 2.39 -9.07 6.18
N ILE A 65 2.17 -7.79 6.42
CA ILE A 65 1.08 -7.27 7.24
C ILE A 65 0.22 -6.39 6.33
N PRO A 66 -1.01 -6.81 5.99
CA PRO A 66 -1.89 -6.06 5.11
C PRO A 66 -2.36 -4.75 5.73
N GLU A 67 -2.63 -3.75 4.88
CA GLU A 67 -3.38 -2.57 5.28
C GLU A 67 -4.78 -2.95 5.78
N SER A 68 -5.27 -2.23 6.77
CA SER A 68 -6.60 -2.40 7.40
C SER A 68 -6.78 -3.67 8.24
N CYS A 69 -5.74 -4.49 8.45
CA CYS A 69 -5.79 -5.59 9.40
C CYS A 69 -5.68 -5.11 10.86
N ASN A 70 -6.08 -5.96 11.79
CA ASN A 70 -5.76 -5.83 13.21
C ASN A 70 -4.45 -6.54 13.48
N LEU A 71 -3.50 -5.86 14.08
CA LEU A 71 -2.16 -6.38 14.34
C LEU A 71 -1.88 -6.41 15.83
N GLN A 72 -1.45 -7.56 16.33
CA GLN A 72 -0.85 -7.69 17.64
C GLN A 72 0.52 -8.37 17.49
N CYS A 73 1.51 -7.89 18.23
CA CYS A 73 2.85 -8.47 18.24
C CYS A 73 3.34 -8.59 19.67
N MET A 74 4.07 -9.66 19.96
CA MET A 74 4.72 -9.84 21.24
C MET A 74 6.07 -10.54 21.07
N SER A 75 7.10 -10.01 21.71
CA SER A 75 8.42 -10.64 21.74
C SER A 75 8.38 -11.89 22.62
N VAL A 76 9.03 -12.95 22.15
CA VAL A 76 9.23 -14.19 22.92
C VAL A 76 10.66 -14.27 23.44
N SER A 77 11.62 -13.78 22.67
CA SER A 77 13.05 -13.75 23.02
C SER A 77 13.40 -12.56 23.91
N ASN A 78 14.49 -12.66 24.66
CA ASN A 78 15.04 -11.56 25.45
C ASN A 78 15.49 -10.39 24.58
N HIS A 79 15.86 -10.68 23.34
CA HIS A 79 16.21 -9.69 22.32
C HIS A 79 15.46 -10.02 21.04
N PHE A 80 14.76 -9.04 20.47
CA PHE A 80 14.00 -9.20 19.24
C PHE A 80 14.21 -7.99 18.35
N SER A 81 14.67 -8.21 17.12
CA SER A 81 14.95 -7.13 16.17
C SER A 81 14.42 -7.43 14.78
N PHE A 82 13.86 -6.43 14.12
CA PHE A 82 13.37 -6.52 12.75
C PHE A 82 13.54 -5.21 11.98
N ILE A 83 13.65 -5.31 10.67
CA ILE A 83 13.53 -4.19 9.74
C ILE A 83 12.07 -4.14 9.27
N SER A 84 11.43 -2.97 9.37
CA SER A 84 10.05 -2.75 8.92
C SER A 84 10.02 -1.79 7.76
N ILE A 85 9.49 -2.22 6.63
CA ILE A 85 9.17 -1.40 5.47
C ILE A 85 7.67 -1.10 5.51
N ARG A 86 7.29 0.18 5.41
CA ARG A 86 5.90 0.63 5.31
C ARG A 86 5.66 1.18 3.92
N PHE A 87 4.55 0.80 3.32
CA PHE A 87 4.20 1.24 1.97
C PHE A 87 2.69 1.20 1.77
N THR A 88 2.22 1.91 0.77
CA THR A 88 0.87 1.73 0.24
C THR A 88 0.96 1.18 -1.18
N ALA A 89 0.02 0.33 -1.53
CA ALA A 89 -0.11 -0.14 -2.89
C ALA A 89 -1.35 0.51 -3.50
N SER A 90 -1.16 1.23 -4.60
CA SER A 90 -2.26 1.75 -5.40
C SER A 90 -2.27 1.05 -6.74
N TYR A 91 -3.45 0.67 -7.16
CA TYR A 91 -3.71 0.15 -8.48
C TYR A 91 -4.49 1.18 -9.28
N SER A 92 -4.13 1.37 -10.53
CA SER A 92 -4.82 2.32 -11.42
C SER A 92 -6.29 1.98 -11.62
N ILE A 93 -6.72 0.79 -11.18
CA ILE A 93 -8.10 0.34 -11.22
C ILE A 93 -8.39 -0.39 -9.92
N HIS A 94 -9.22 0.20 -9.15
CA HIS A 94 -9.49 -0.12 -7.76
C HIS A 94 -10.11 -1.44 -7.42
N VAL A 95 -9.51 -2.09 -6.47
CA VAL A 95 -10.23 -2.70 -5.34
C VAL A 95 -9.22 -2.85 -4.19
N LEU A 96 -9.38 -2.14 -3.09
CA LEU A 96 -8.46 -2.04 -1.97
C LEU A 96 -8.16 -3.36 -1.21
N LYS A 97 -8.94 -4.40 -1.44
CA LYS A 97 -8.64 -5.76 -0.95
C LYS A 97 -7.87 -6.62 -1.96
N ILE A 98 -7.76 -6.18 -3.20
CA ILE A 98 -7.25 -6.99 -4.32
C ILE A 98 -5.73 -7.08 -4.32
N TRP A 99 -5.02 -6.08 -3.79
CA TRP A 99 -3.57 -6.12 -3.78
C TRP A 99 -3.05 -7.41 -3.10
N SER A 100 -3.45 -7.68 -1.87
CA SER A 100 -3.04 -8.90 -1.17
C SER A 100 -3.65 -10.18 -1.76
N GLU A 101 -4.86 -10.10 -2.34
CA GLU A 101 -5.52 -11.23 -2.98
C GLU A 101 -4.99 -11.53 -4.39
N ILE A 102 -4.60 -10.52 -5.16
CA ILE A 102 -3.98 -10.70 -6.49
C ILE A 102 -2.53 -11.14 -6.35
N MET A 103 -1.82 -10.58 -5.41
CA MET A 103 -0.42 -10.92 -5.20
C MET A 103 -0.27 -12.26 -4.50
N ASP A 104 -1.32 -12.69 -3.76
CA ASP A 104 -1.41 -14.01 -3.08
C ASP A 104 -0.09 -14.41 -2.42
N PHE A 105 0.52 -13.46 -1.68
CA PHE A 105 1.74 -13.81 -0.94
C PHE A 105 1.39 -14.70 0.23
N ASP A 106 2.29 -15.57 0.54
CA ASP A 106 2.31 -16.16 1.86
C ASP A 106 2.56 -15.06 2.90
N THR A 107 1.74 -15.03 3.94
CA THR A 107 1.88 -14.03 5.02
C THR A 107 3.23 -14.15 5.72
N GLN A 108 3.77 -15.36 5.83
CA GLN A 108 5.08 -15.65 6.40
C GLN A 108 5.92 -16.47 5.42
N ILE A 109 7.12 -15.99 5.14
CA ILE A 109 8.08 -16.61 4.21
C ILE A 109 9.44 -16.69 4.89
N LYS A 110 10.05 -17.88 4.91
CA LYS A 110 11.46 -18.04 5.28
C LYS A 110 12.33 -17.57 4.13
N CYS A 111 13.15 -16.55 4.36
CA CYS A 111 14.05 -15.99 3.35
C CYS A 111 15.47 -16.55 3.52
N GLU A 112 15.93 -17.29 2.51
CA GLU A 112 17.29 -17.81 2.43
C GLU A 112 18.11 -17.11 1.35
N ASP A 113 17.45 -16.33 0.52
CA ASP A 113 18.10 -15.56 -0.55
C ASP A 113 18.91 -14.41 0.01
N LYS A 114 20.24 -14.52 -0.11
CA LYS A 114 21.18 -13.53 0.41
C LYS A 114 20.99 -12.15 -0.24
N PHE A 115 20.67 -12.09 -1.53
CA PHE A 115 20.43 -10.83 -2.23
C PHE A 115 19.25 -10.09 -1.65
N ILE A 116 18.15 -10.79 -1.36
CA ILE A 116 16.95 -10.20 -0.75
C ILE A 116 17.23 -9.74 0.69
N ILE A 117 17.97 -10.53 1.47
CA ILE A 117 18.41 -10.14 2.82
C ILE A 117 19.25 -8.86 2.75
N ASP A 118 20.21 -8.80 1.81
CA ASP A 118 21.07 -7.63 1.60
C ASP A 118 20.25 -6.40 1.15
N CYS A 119 19.14 -6.56 0.44
CA CYS A 119 18.23 -5.48 0.10
C CYS A 119 17.65 -4.79 1.34
N PHE A 120 17.23 -5.54 2.36
CA PHE A 120 16.72 -4.96 3.62
C PHE A 120 17.78 -4.11 4.32
N TYR A 121 19.00 -4.64 4.45
CA TYR A 121 20.10 -3.88 5.07
C TYR A 121 20.53 -2.68 4.23
N SER A 122 20.51 -2.81 2.90
CA SER A 122 20.82 -1.72 1.98
C SER A 122 19.81 -0.58 2.07
N MET A 123 18.53 -0.88 2.29
CA MET A 123 17.49 0.14 2.53
C MET A 123 17.80 0.96 3.78
N ILE A 124 18.24 0.34 4.87
CA ILE A 124 18.62 1.06 6.10
C ILE A 124 19.85 1.94 5.85
N LYS A 125 20.88 1.40 5.17
CA LYS A 125 22.06 2.15 4.81
C LYS A 125 21.73 3.36 3.93
N GLU A 126 20.88 3.17 2.91
CA GLU A 126 20.48 4.25 2.00
C GLU A 126 19.64 5.32 2.72
N LYS A 127 18.68 4.91 3.58
CA LYS A 127 17.92 5.84 4.42
C LYS A 127 18.85 6.75 5.22
N ASN A 128 19.87 6.17 5.87
CA ASN A 128 20.80 6.90 6.71
C ASN A 128 21.74 7.81 5.91
N ALA A 129 22.04 7.47 4.67
CA ALA A 129 22.86 8.29 3.78
C ALA A 129 22.16 9.57 3.32
N ASN A 130 20.81 9.58 3.30
CA ASN A 130 19.95 10.73 3.01
C ASN A 130 20.39 11.56 1.79
N ARG A 131 20.67 10.90 0.66
CA ARG A 131 21.13 11.52 -0.59
C ARG A 131 19.93 11.98 -1.42
N LEU A 132 20.16 12.86 -2.39
CA LEU A 132 19.10 13.36 -3.30
C LEU A 132 18.31 12.24 -3.99
N GLY A 133 18.98 11.13 -4.35
CA GLY A 133 18.37 9.97 -5.00
C GLY A 133 17.77 8.91 -4.06
N THR A 134 17.87 9.08 -2.74
CA THR A 134 17.49 8.08 -1.73
C THR A 134 16.05 7.56 -1.93
N SER A 135 15.09 8.42 -2.21
CA SER A 135 13.69 8.01 -2.42
C SER A 135 13.51 7.06 -3.61
N PHE A 136 14.29 7.25 -4.68
CA PHE A 136 14.26 6.36 -5.85
C PHE A 136 14.87 4.98 -5.52
N VAL A 137 16.00 4.98 -4.80
CA VAL A 137 16.69 3.75 -4.42
C VAL A 137 15.84 2.92 -3.46
N LEU A 138 15.24 3.55 -2.45
CA LEU A 138 14.36 2.86 -1.48
C LEU A 138 13.12 2.28 -2.16
N ARG A 139 12.52 2.99 -3.12
CA ARG A 139 11.41 2.46 -3.91
C ARG A 139 11.85 1.27 -4.77
N GLY A 140 13.02 1.35 -5.40
CA GLY A 140 13.58 0.24 -6.18
C GLY A 140 13.77 -1.03 -5.34
N TYR A 141 14.31 -0.91 -4.14
CA TYR A 141 14.44 -2.05 -3.22
C TYR A 141 13.08 -2.61 -2.79
N LEU A 142 12.09 -1.75 -2.51
CA LEU A 142 10.72 -2.21 -2.22
C LEU A 142 10.15 -3.03 -3.38
N GLU A 143 10.30 -2.57 -4.62
CA GLU A 143 9.82 -3.27 -5.82
C GLU A 143 10.52 -4.62 -6.00
N ILE A 144 11.83 -4.70 -5.76
CA ILE A 144 12.61 -5.95 -5.78
C ILE A 144 12.08 -6.95 -4.74
N ILE A 145 11.92 -6.50 -3.49
CA ILE A 145 11.45 -7.37 -2.40
C ILE A 145 10.02 -7.87 -2.68
N VAL A 146 9.14 -7.00 -3.14
CA VAL A 146 7.77 -7.39 -3.50
C VAL A 146 7.76 -8.39 -4.67
N GLY A 147 8.58 -8.14 -5.70
CA GLY A 147 8.74 -9.08 -6.81
C GLY A 147 9.20 -10.47 -6.36
N TYR A 148 10.16 -10.53 -5.45
CA TYR A 148 10.60 -11.78 -4.83
C TYR A 148 9.48 -12.50 -4.08
N LEU A 149 8.73 -11.78 -3.23
CA LEU A 149 7.62 -12.35 -2.47
C LEU A 149 6.54 -12.95 -3.38
N ILE A 150 6.23 -12.29 -4.49
CA ILE A 150 5.29 -12.78 -5.51
C ILE A 150 5.80 -14.09 -6.12
N ASN A 151 7.06 -14.14 -6.51
CA ASN A 151 7.64 -15.28 -7.21
C ASN A 151 7.70 -16.51 -6.30
N ILE A 152 8.22 -16.37 -5.08
CA ILE A 152 8.39 -17.50 -4.17
C ILE A 152 7.05 -18.06 -3.66
N SER A 153 6.03 -17.20 -3.51
CA SER A 153 4.68 -17.65 -3.12
C SER A 153 4.00 -18.47 -4.22
N LYS A 154 4.32 -18.20 -5.49
CA LYS A 154 3.82 -18.96 -6.63
C LYS A 154 4.52 -20.30 -6.83
N GLU A 155 5.78 -20.40 -6.49
CA GLU A 155 6.56 -21.65 -6.61
C GLU A 155 6.14 -22.71 -5.60
N LYS A 156 5.62 -22.30 -4.43
CA LYS A 156 5.20 -23.22 -3.35
C LYS A 156 3.76 -23.74 -3.48
N GLY A 157 2.95 -23.19 -4.38
CA GLY A 157 1.52 -23.47 -4.48
C GLY A 157 1.17 -24.32 -5.69
N GLU A 158 0.75 -25.58 -5.46
CA GLU A 158 -0.09 -26.29 -6.40
C GLU A 158 -1.38 -25.46 -6.62
N SER A 159 -1.57 -24.99 -7.86
CA SER A 159 -2.88 -24.60 -8.40
C SER A 159 -3.76 -23.64 -7.59
N ARG A 160 -3.26 -22.50 -7.13
CA ARG A 160 -4.09 -21.36 -6.70
C ARG A 160 -4.49 -20.46 -7.89
N THR A 161 -4.47 -20.99 -9.09
CA THR A 161 -4.85 -20.34 -10.35
C THR A 161 -6.30 -19.85 -10.41
N CYS A 162 -7.10 -20.10 -9.39
CA CYS A 162 -8.54 -19.85 -9.44
C CYS A 162 -8.95 -18.37 -9.27
N LYS A 163 -8.13 -17.52 -8.63
CA LYS A 163 -8.54 -16.13 -8.36
C LYS A 163 -8.18 -15.16 -9.48
N ILE A 164 -7.09 -15.41 -10.22
CA ILE A 164 -6.69 -14.55 -11.34
C ILE A 164 -7.66 -14.67 -12.53
N GLN A 165 -8.32 -15.81 -12.73
CA GLN A 165 -9.34 -15.96 -13.78
C GLN A 165 -10.58 -15.08 -13.57
N TYR A 166 -10.92 -14.68 -12.33
CA TYR A 166 -12.01 -13.76 -12.10
C TYR A 166 -11.70 -12.32 -12.50
N TYR A 167 -10.42 -11.95 -12.63
CA TYR A 167 -9.97 -10.59 -12.97
C TYR A 167 -9.61 -10.40 -14.44
N ASN A 168 -9.60 -11.47 -15.24
CA ASN A 168 -9.53 -11.39 -16.72
C ASN A 168 -10.86 -10.94 -17.37
N ARG A 169 -11.78 -10.34 -16.62
CA ARG A 169 -12.84 -9.55 -17.24
C ARG A 169 -12.17 -8.33 -17.83
N GLU A 170 -12.13 -8.27 -19.15
CA GLU A 170 -11.77 -7.05 -19.88
C GLU A 170 -12.46 -5.86 -19.24
N ILE A 171 -11.67 -4.95 -18.73
CA ILE A 171 -12.22 -3.73 -18.17
C ILE A 171 -12.80 -2.94 -19.32
N ASP A 172 -14.05 -2.55 -19.19
CA ASP A 172 -14.69 -1.69 -20.18
C ASP A 172 -13.80 -0.47 -20.44
N SER A 173 -13.44 -0.26 -21.70
CA SER A 173 -12.51 0.79 -22.13
C SER A 173 -12.95 2.19 -21.66
N ARG A 174 -14.26 2.40 -21.52
CA ARG A 174 -14.84 3.66 -21.00
C ARG A 174 -14.50 3.84 -19.52
N VAL A 175 -14.58 2.77 -18.72
CA VAL A 175 -14.19 2.81 -17.30
C VAL A 175 -12.69 3.06 -17.19
N GLN A 176 -11.89 2.43 -18.04
CA GLN A 176 -10.44 2.65 -18.08
C GLN A 176 -10.11 4.11 -18.40
N ALA A 177 -10.77 4.72 -19.39
CA ALA A 177 -10.57 6.12 -19.75
C ALA A 177 -10.92 7.07 -18.59
N ILE A 178 -12.05 6.81 -17.91
CA ILE A 178 -12.47 7.60 -16.74
C ILE A 178 -11.44 7.50 -15.60
N VAL A 179 -11.01 6.29 -15.29
CA VAL A 179 -10.02 6.05 -14.22
C VAL A 179 -8.70 6.74 -14.54
N ASN A 180 -8.22 6.65 -15.79
CA ASN A 180 -7.00 7.32 -16.23
C ASN A 180 -7.12 8.85 -16.08
N ASP A 181 -8.27 9.43 -16.43
CA ASP A 181 -8.51 10.87 -16.23
C ASP A 181 -8.49 11.24 -14.73
N MET A 182 -9.16 10.46 -13.89
CA MET A 182 -9.18 10.68 -12.43
C MET A 182 -7.77 10.65 -11.81
N ILE A 183 -6.92 9.73 -12.26
CA ILE A 183 -5.53 9.59 -11.78
C ILE A 183 -4.67 10.76 -12.24
N ASN A 184 -4.80 11.16 -13.50
CA ASN A 184 -3.97 12.22 -14.07
C ASN A 184 -4.42 13.62 -13.63
N ASN A 185 -5.68 13.77 -13.19
CA ASN A 185 -6.28 15.05 -12.81
C ASN A 185 -6.88 15.04 -11.39
N PRO A 186 -6.12 14.66 -10.34
CA PRO A 186 -6.63 14.54 -8.98
C PRO A 186 -7.08 15.87 -8.36
N PHE A 187 -6.65 17.00 -8.93
CA PHE A 187 -7.03 18.35 -8.49
C PHE A 187 -8.41 18.79 -8.99
N ARG A 188 -8.94 18.13 -10.03
CA ARG A 188 -10.25 18.48 -10.62
C ARG A 188 -11.38 18.27 -9.62
N GLU A 189 -12.42 19.09 -9.71
CA GLU A 189 -13.68 18.81 -9.03
C GLU A 189 -14.39 17.60 -9.66
N PHE A 190 -15.04 16.78 -8.84
CA PHE A 190 -15.79 15.63 -9.34
C PHE A 190 -17.06 16.08 -10.06
N SER A 191 -17.20 15.74 -11.32
CA SER A 191 -18.40 16.00 -12.10
C SER A 191 -18.89 14.71 -12.76
N THR A 192 -20.07 14.26 -12.36
CA THR A 192 -20.74 13.11 -13.00
C THR A 192 -21.01 13.38 -14.47
N GLU A 193 -21.46 14.60 -14.79
CA GLU A 193 -21.76 15.02 -16.17
C GLU A 193 -20.53 14.98 -17.07
N PHE A 194 -19.37 15.44 -16.56
CA PHE A 194 -18.12 15.35 -17.28
C PHE A 194 -17.76 13.91 -17.64
N TYR A 195 -17.86 12.99 -16.69
CA TYR A 195 -17.51 11.57 -16.92
C TYR A 195 -18.55 10.84 -17.79
N CYS A 196 -19.81 11.23 -17.72
CA CYS A 196 -20.84 10.72 -18.64
C CYS A 196 -20.55 11.15 -20.08
N ARG A 197 -20.15 12.39 -20.31
CA ARG A 197 -19.74 12.88 -21.65
C ARG A 197 -18.47 12.20 -22.13
N LEU A 198 -17.48 12.06 -21.27
CA LEU A 198 -16.20 11.40 -21.59
C LEU A 198 -16.38 9.94 -22.06
N SER A 199 -17.39 9.25 -21.52
CA SER A 199 -17.65 7.83 -21.77
C SER A 199 -18.86 7.56 -22.68
N ASP A 200 -19.56 8.62 -23.12
CA ASP A 200 -20.76 8.56 -23.94
C ASP A 200 -21.84 7.61 -23.39
N ILE A 201 -22.14 7.73 -22.10
CA ILE A 201 -23.17 6.95 -21.42
C ILE A 201 -23.99 7.80 -20.46
N SER A 202 -25.23 7.35 -20.20
CA SER A 202 -26.11 7.99 -19.22
C SER A 202 -25.56 7.86 -17.79
N GLU A 203 -25.97 8.76 -16.89
CA GLU A 203 -25.53 8.76 -15.49
C GLU A 203 -25.81 7.41 -14.79
N ALA A 204 -26.99 6.84 -14.99
CA ALA A 204 -27.37 5.55 -14.42
C ALA A 204 -26.44 4.42 -14.90
N SER A 205 -26.14 4.41 -16.20
CA SER A 205 -25.22 3.45 -16.81
C SER A 205 -23.78 3.66 -16.31
N PHE A 206 -23.32 4.92 -16.21
CA PHE A 206 -22.02 5.26 -15.67
C PHE A 206 -21.84 4.74 -14.23
N ARG A 207 -22.77 5.07 -13.34
CA ARG A 207 -22.69 4.63 -11.93
C ARG A 207 -22.70 3.12 -11.80
N ARG A 208 -23.56 2.43 -12.57
CA ARG A 208 -23.63 0.97 -12.57
C ARG A 208 -22.38 0.31 -13.14
N LEU A 209 -21.92 0.77 -14.30
CA LEU A 209 -20.75 0.25 -15.00
C LEU A 209 -19.50 0.47 -14.17
N PHE A 210 -19.31 1.69 -13.69
CA PHE A 210 -18.16 2.05 -12.87
C PHE A 210 -18.12 1.21 -11.58
N LYS A 211 -19.23 1.08 -10.85
CA LYS A 211 -19.32 0.26 -9.64
C LYS A 211 -19.10 -1.23 -9.94
N LYS A 212 -19.58 -1.74 -11.08
CA LYS A 212 -19.36 -3.13 -11.52
C LYS A 212 -17.88 -3.45 -11.69
N HIS A 213 -17.10 -2.52 -12.28
CA HIS A 213 -15.68 -2.74 -12.58
C HIS A 213 -14.74 -2.30 -11.44
N THR A 214 -15.14 -1.33 -10.62
CA THR A 214 -14.29 -0.78 -9.55
C THR A 214 -14.74 -1.16 -8.14
N GLY A 215 -15.91 -1.78 -7.98
CA GLY A 215 -16.49 -2.11 -6.67
C GLY A 215 -17.00 -0.89 -5.88
N LYS A 216 -16.78 0.35 -6.36
CA LYS A 216 -17.06 1.59 -5.64
C LYS A 216 -17.86 2.58 -6.47
N SER A 217 -18.52 3.54 -5.80
CA SER A 217 -19.11 4.66 -6.52
C SER A 217 -18.00 5.57 -7.07
N PRO A 218 -18.21 6.23 -8.23
CA PRO A 218 -17.21 7.08 -8.86
C PRO A 218 -16.62 8.16 -7.94
N ASN A 219 -17.47 8.85 -7.19
CA ASN A 219 -17.04 9.91 -6.27
C ASN A 219 -16.18 9.35 -5.12
N LYS A 220 -16.58 8.22 -4.51
CA LYS A 220 -15.79 7.59 -3.46
C LYS A 220 -14.41 7.18 -3.97
N PHE A 221 -14.37 6.63 -5.16
CA PHE A 221 -13.17 6.25 -5.86
C PHE A 221 -12.23 7.44 -6.12
N PHE A 222 -12.77 8.53 -6.67
CA PHE A 222 -11.99 9.73 -6.93
C PHE A 222 -11.45 10.38 -5.66
N MET A 223 -12.24 10.36 -4.58
CA MET A 223 -11.79 10.84 -3.28
C MET A 223 -10.61 10.01 -2.74
N GLU A 224 -10.61 8.70 -2.94
CA GLU A 224 -9.47 7.84 -2.58
C GLU A 224 -8.21 8.21 -3.35
N ILE A 225 -8.32 8.47 -4.66
CA ILE A 225 -7.19 8.97 -5.46
C ILE A 225 -6.65 10.27 -4.86
N LYS A 226 -7.52 11.26 -4.60
CA LYS A 226 -7.14 12.54 -3.98
C LYS A 226 -6.39 12.32 -2.66
N MET A 227 -6.89 11.44 -1.80
CA MET A 227 -6.25 11.15 -0.51
C MET A 227 -4.91 10.45 -0.68
N THR A 228 -4.77 9.52 -1.63
CA THR A 228 -3.49 8.86 -1.94
C THR A 228 -2.44 9.85 -2.44
N VAL A 229 -2.83 10.74 -3.36
CA VAL A 229 -1.95 11.80 -3.87
C VAL A 229 -1.55 12.77 -2.75
N ALA A 230 -2.50 13.16 -1.89
CA ALA A 230 -2.23 14.00 -0.73
C ALA A 230 -1.26 13.34 0.26
N ALA A 231 -1.47 12.06 0.58
CA ALA A 231 -0.59 11.30 1.48
C ALA A 231 0.84 11.26 0.94
N ARG A 232 1.01 10.97 -0.35
CA ARG A 232 2.31 11.00 -1.01
C ARG A 232 2.98 12.37 -0.91
N ARG A 233 2.25 13.45 -1.23
CA ARG A 233 2.78 14.80 -1.16
C ARG A 233 3.18 15.21 0.26
N ILE A 234 2.42 14.79 1.28
CA ILE A 234 2.75 14.99 2.70
C ILE A 234 4.11 14.37 3.05
N LEU A 235 4.44 13.23 2.43
CA LEU A 235 5.69 12.49 2.68
C LEU A 235 6.85 13.06 1.89
N ASP A 236 6.62 13.40 0.61
CA ASP A 236 7.66 13.76 -0.35
C ASP A 236 8.06 15.24 -0.26
N THR A 237 7.24 16.10 0.39
CA THR A 237 7.46 17.54 0.44
C THR A 237 7.30 18.13 1.84
N ASP A 238 7.82 19.36 2.03
CA ASP A 238 7.60 20.15 3.24
C ASP A 238 6.39 21.10 3.15
N ASP A 239 5.57 20.93 2.12
CA ASP A 239 4.38 21.75 1.90
C ASP A 239 3.50 21.82 3.16
N ARG A 240 2.92 22.98 3.40
CA ARG A 240 1.90 23.11 4.46
C ARG A 240 0.70 22.23 4.11
N ILE A 241 0.04 21.70 5.13
CA ILE A 241 -1.15 20.84 4.91
C ILE A 241 -2.23 21.57 4.09
N SER A 242 -2.36 22.90 4.24
CA SER A 242 -3.26 23.71 3.42
C SER A 242 -2.85 23.77 1.93
N GLU A 243 -1.57 23.66 1.61
CA GLU A 243 -1.07 23.61 0.23
C GLU A 243 -1.31 22.23 -0.36
N VAL A 244 -1.07 21.16 0.41
CA VAL A 244 -1.42 19.80 0.01
C VAL A 244 -2.92 19.68 -0.28
N CYS A 245 -3.75 20.26 0.60
CA CYS A 245 -5.20 20.31 0.45
C CYS A 245 -5.62 20.92 -0.90
N ARG A 246 -5.10 22.11 -1.21
CA ARG A 246 -5.36 22.82 -2.49
C ARG A 246 -4.83 22.03 -3.69
N HIS A 247 -3.69 21.36 -3.55
CA HIS A 247 -3.09 20.55 -4.61
C HIS A 247 -3.97 19.39 -5.08
N VAL A 248 -4.80 18.85 -4.19
CA VAL A 248 -5.78 17.80 -4.52
C VAL A 248 -7.19 18.36 -4.77
N GLY A 249 -7.31 19.67 -4.93
CA GLY A 249 -8.58 20.34 -5.25
C GLY A 249 -9.62 20.21 -4.12
N ILE A 250 -9.19 20.37 -2.88
CA ILE A 250 -10.04 20.48 -1.70
C ILE A 250 -9.71 21.81 -1.04
N GLU A 251 -10.65 22.75 -0.99
CA GLU A 251 -10.40 24.09 -0.48
C GLU A 251 -10.47 24.14 1.05
N ASP A 252 -11.39 23.40 1.65
CA ASP A 252 -11.58 23.38 3.10
C ASP A 252 -10.57 22.41 3.78
N ALA A 253 -9.60 22.99 4.48
CA ALA A 253 -8.57 22.24 5.20
C ALA A 253 -9.12 21.41 6.38
N ASN A 254 -10.23 21.83 7.00
CA ASN A 254 -10.88 21.07 8.06
C ASN A 254 -11.57 19.82 7.49
N TYR A 255 -12.30 20.02 6.41
CA TYR A 255 -12.91 18.92 5.66
C TYR A 255 -11.85 17.94 5.15
N PHE A 256 -10.76 18.44 4.56
CA PHE A 256 -9.62 17.62 4.15
C PHE A 256 -9.07 16.79 5.32
N THR A 257 -8.77 17.43 6.44
CA THR A 257 -8.23 16.77 7.64
C THR A 257 -9.15 15.66 8.14
N LYS A 258 -10.47 15.93 8.17
CA LYS A 258 -11.49 14.96 8.58
C LYS A 258 -11.51 13.74 7.62
N ILE A 259 -11.50 14.00 6.31
CA ILE A 259 -11.49 12.93 5.30
C ILE A 259 -10.17 12.16 5.35
N PHE A 260 -9.03 12.85 5.39
CA PHE A 260 -7.72 12.22 5.49
C PHE A 260 -7.64 11.28 6.69
N LYS A 261 -8.09 11.74 7.86
CA LYS A 261 -8.18 10.90 9.07
C LYS A 261 -9.10 9.69 8.88
N LYS A 262 -10.18 9.82 8.10
CA LYS A 262 -11.07 8.69 7.77
C LYS A 262 -10.36 7.63 6.93
N TYR A 263 -9.48 8.04 5.99
CA TYR A 263 -8.75 7.13 5.12
C TYR A 263 -7.51 6.54 5.79
N PHE A 264 -6.72 7.35 6.46
CA PHE A 264 -5.41 6.95 7.01
C PHE A 264 -5.41 6.76 8.54
N ARG A 265 -6.57 6.92 9.21
CA ARG A 265 -6.78 6.77 10.66
C ARG A 265 -6.01 7.76 11.54
N VAL A 266 -5.12 8.53 10.98
CA VAL A 266 -4.35 9.59 11.65
C VAL A 266 -4.53 10.92 10.91
N SER A 267 -4.29 12.04 11.59
CA SER A 267 -4.33 13.35 10.93
C SER A 267 -3.15 13.53 9.99
N PRO A 268 -3.23 14.43 8.98
CA PRO A 268 -2.12 14.71 8.07
C PRO A 268 -0.81 15.06 8.77
N HIS A 269 -0.87 15.84 9.86
CA HIS A 269 0.29 16.19 10.68
C HIS A 269 0.92 14.97 11.37
N ILE A 270 0.08 14.12 11.98
CA ILE A 270 0.55 12.89 12.62
C ILE A 270 1.12 11.94 11.57
N TYR A 271 0.47 11.82 10.40
CA TYR A 271 0.94 11.01 9.28
C TYR A 271 2.35 11.41 8.84
N ARG A 272 2.59 12.73 8.67
CA ARG A 272 3.93 13.28 8.40
C ARG A 272 4.94 12.95 9.49
N LYS A 273 4.56 13.16 10.76
CA LYS A 273 5.45 12.92 11.91
C LYS A 273 5.86 11.45 12.03
N ILE A 274 4.91 10.51 11.93
CA ILE A 274 5.20 9.07 12.02
C ILE A 274 6.10 8.60 10.88
N SER A 275 5.99 9.20 9.71
CA SER A 275 6.72 8.79 8.52
C SER A 275 8.11 9.40 8.40
N ARG A 276 8.40 10.46 9.15
CA ARG A 276 9.71 11.14 9.13
C ARG A 276 10.56 10.87 10.39
N GLY A 277 10.06 10.02 11.31
CA GLY A 277 10.79 9.60 12.48
C GLY A 277 10.42 10.33 13.73
#